data_c5858002f34be763cae12096492712bf
#
_entry.id   c5858002f34be763cae12096492712bf
#
_cell.length_a   1.000
_cell.length_b   1.000
_cell.length_c   1.000
_cell.angle_alpha   90.00
_cell.angle_beta   90.00
_cell.angle_gamma   90.00
#
_symmetry.space_group_name_H-M   'P 1'
#
loop_
_entity.id
_entity.type
_entity.pdbx_description
1 polymer ?
#
loop_
_entity_poly.entity_id
_entity_poly.type
_entity_poly.pdbx_seq_one_letter_code
_entity_poly.pdbx_strand_id
1 'polypeptide(L)'
;MEKITLKDKTFRTFIPYDKISDAIDKVADKINADFRGCEDFPILLCVLNGSIMFMGELMKRLEFNCQIVSIKLTSYEGTSTTGKVREAMGLTSDVTGRRVIIVEDIVDSGNTIVELKEILASKGASESRICTMLLKPDAYKKDIAIDYVGLEIPNDFIVGFGLDYDEYGRNLKDIYVLDE
;
A
#
# COMPACT_ATOMS: atom_id res chain seq x y z
N MET A 1 22.59 8.47 -12.92
CA MET A 1 21.53 7.63 -12.29
C MET A 1 22.14 6.27 -12.01
N GLU A 2 21.97 5.79 -10.81
CA GLU A 2 22.44 4.45 -10.43
C GLU A 2 21.62 3.39 -11.14
N LYS A 3 22.28 2.35 -11.66
CA LYS A 3 21.62 1.19 -12.26
C LYS A 3 21.82 -0.02 -11.39
N ILE A 4 20.81 -0.87 -11.31
CA ILE A 4 20.85 -2.15 -10.60
C ILE A 4 20.36 -3.25 -11.54
N THR A 5 20.80 -4.47 -11.30
CA THR A 5 20.31 -5.65 -12.01
C THR A 5 19.63 -6.59 -11.02
N LEU A 6 18.38 -6.94 -11.30
CA LEU A 6 17.64 -7.98 -10.61
C LEU A 6 17.34 -9.10 -11.58
N LYS A 7 17.90 -10.28 -11.34
CA LYS A 7 17.81 -11.43 -12.24
C LYS A 7 18.26 -11.07 -13.67
N ASP A 8 17.33 -11.06 -14.59
CA ASP A 8 17.54 -10.85 -16.05
C ASP A 8 17.23 -9.43 -16.51
N LYS A 9 16.83 -8.52 -15.58
CA LYS A 9 16.43 -7.16 -15.90
C LYS A 9 17.29 -6.11 -15.23
N THR A 10 17.53 -5.02 -15.97
CA THR A 10 18.23 -3.84 -15.46
C THR A 10 17.23 -2.73 -15.18
N PHE A 11 17.45 -2.04 -14.07
CA PHE A 11 16.61 -0.95 -13.61
C PHE A 11 17.50 0.27 -13.33
N ARG A 12 16.95 1.46 -13.48
CA ARG A 12 17.60 2.73 -13.13
C ARG A 12 16.83 3.44 -12.03
N THR A 13 17.52 4.22 -11.21
CA THR A 13 16.87 5.01 -10.15
C THR A 13 15.77 5.88 -10.77
N PHE A 14 14.57 5.77 -10.21
CA PHE A 14 13.39 6.55 -10.59
C PHE A 14 13.00 7.56 -9.50
N ILE A 15 12.77 7.09 -8.29
CA ILE A 15 12.44 7.94 -7.15
C ILE A 15 13.44 7.66 -6.03
N PRO A 16 14.32 8.61 -5.70
CA PRO A 16 15.27 8.46 -4.60
C PRO A 16 14.56 8.55 -3.24
N TYR A 17 15.16 7.94 -2.22
CA TYR A 17 14.58 7.78 -0.90
C TYR A 17 14.21 9.12 -0.21
N ASP A 18 14.95 10.17 -0.44
CA ASP A 18 14.61 11.50 0.10
C ASP A 18 13.23 11.97 -0.38
N LYS A 19 12.90 11.76 -1.65
CA LYS A 19 11.57 12.06 -2.21
C LYS A 19 10.47 11.16 -1.65
N ILE A 20 10.79 9.88 -1.43
CA ILE A 20 9.89 8.93 -0.76
C ILE A 20 9.60 9.41 0.67
N SER A 21 10.64 9.76 1.41
CA SER A 21 10.54 10.24 2.79
C SER A 21 9.69 11.51 2.89
N ASP A 22 9.97 12.52 2.02
CA ASP A 22 9.19 13.76 1.95
C ASP A 22 7.69 13.51 1.67
N ALA A 23 7.39 12.51 0.83
CA ALA A 23 6.02 12.13 0.51
C ALA A 23 5.32 11.46 1.70
N ILE A 24 6.04 10.60 2.43
CA ILE A 24 5.53 9.93 3.64
C ILE A 24 5.27 10.96 4.75
N ASP A 25 6.14 11.97 4.91
CA ASP A 25 5.93 13.06 5.88
C ASP A 25 4.60 13.77 5.61
N LYS A 26 4.31 14.12 4.34
CA LYS A 26 3.05 14.76 3.95
C LYS A 26 1.82 13.88 4.16
N VAL A 27 1.94 12.58 3.93
CA VAL A 27 0.86 11.60 4.19
C VAL A 27 0.62 11.51 5.69
N ALA A 28 1.67 11.38 6.49
CA ALA A 28 1.57 11.31 7.94
C ALA A 28 0.94 12.58 8.55
N ASP A 29 1.33 13.76 8.06
CA ASP A 29 0.75 15.04 8.50
C ASP A 29 -0.76 15.09 8.28
N LYS A 30 -1.25 14.61 7.12
CA LYS A 30 -2.69 14.53 6.83
C LYS A 30 -3.41 13.57 7.77
N ILE A 31 -2.83 12.36 7.97
CA ILE A 31 -3.41 11.36 8.87
C ILE A 31 -3.41 11.89 10.31
N ASN A 32 -2.31 12.50 10.78
CA ASN A 32 -2.24 13.10 12.11
C ASN A 32 -3.27 14.22 12.29
N ALA A 33 -3.49 15.07 11.28
CA ALA A 33 -4.50 16.13 11.32
C ALA A 33 -5.92 15.55 11.43
N ASP A 34 -6.24 14.51 10.65
CA ASP A 34 -7.55 13.87 10.63
C ASP A 34 -7.89 13.16 11.94
N PHE A 35 -6.90 12.64 12.66
CA PHE A 35 -7.08 11.89 13.91
C PHE A 35 -6.65 12.66 15.17
N ARG A 36 -6.29 13.94 15.04
CA ARG A 36 -5.92 14.79 16.19
C ARG A 36 -7.10 14.94 17.15
N GLY A 37 -6.85 14.59 18.42
CA GLY A 37 -7.87 14.69 19.48
C GLY A 37 -8.93 13.59 19.46
N CYS A 38 -8.80 12.59 18.57
CA CYS A 38 -9.64 11.42 18.59
C CYS A 38 -9.22 10.47 19.71
N GLU A 39 -10.18 9.94 20.47
CA GLU A 39 -9.92 8.86 21.45
C GLU A 39 -9.91 7.48 20.79
N ASP A 40 -10.70 7.32 19.72
CA ASP A 40 -10.80 6.08 18.94
C ASP A 40 -9.89 6.15 17.70
N PHE A 41 -8.63 5.72 17.84
CA PHE A 41 -7.65 5.69 16.78
C PHE A 41 -7.90 4.55 15.78
N PRO A 42 -7.55 4.74 14.50
CA PRO A 42 -7.74 3.73 13.47
C PRO A 42 -6.80 2.53 13.66
N ILE A 43 -7.25 1.38 13.15
CA ILE A 43 -6.38 0.24 12.89
C ILE A 43 -5.66 0.48 11.56
N LEU A 44 -4.35 0.30 11.54
CA LEU A 44 -3.56 0.31 10.30
C LEU A 44 -3.51 -1.11 9.74
N LEU A 45 -4.07 -1.32 8.57
CA LEU A 45 -4.08 -2.62 7.88
C LEU A 45 -2.97 -2.66 6.83
N CYS A 46 -1.88 -3.36 7.14
CA CYS A 46 -0.73 -3.55 6.26
C CYS A 46 -1.02 -4.63 5.21
N VAL A 47 -1.04 -4.28 3.95
CA VAL A 47 -1.22 -5.24 2.85
C VAL A 47 0.13 -5.83 2.45
N LEU A 48 0.34 -7.08 2.81
CA LEU A 48 1.63 -7.77 2.62
C LEU A 48 1.79 -8.27 1.19
N ASN A 49 3.04 -8.31 0.65
CA ASN A 49 4.32 -7.99 1.33
C ASN A 49 4.80 -6.57 0.99
N GLY A 50 4.29 -5.95 -0.07
CA GLY A 50 4.83 -4.73 -0.66
C GLY A 50 4.79 -3.53 0.27
N SER A 51 3.70 -3.38 1.06
CA SER A 51 3.53 -2.21 1.92
C SER A 51 4.38 -2.21 3.20
N ILE A 52 5.17 -3.25 3.46
CA ILE A 52 5.95 -3.39 4.71
C ILE A 52 6.90 -2.21 4.94
N MET A 53 7.62 -1.77 3.89
CA MET A 53 8.56 -0.65 3.97
C MET A 53 7.82 0.66 4.25
N PHE A 54 6.76 0.91 3.50
CA PHE A 54 5.92 2.09 3.68
C PHE A 54 5.26 2.12 5.06
N MET A 55 4.68 1.01 5.52
CA MET A 55 4.08 0.90 6.85
C MET A 55 5.10 1.24 7.95
N GLY A 56 6.32 0.69 7.88
CA GLY A 56 7.37 0.93 8.86
C GLY A 56 7.79 2.40 8.93
N GLU A 57 7.88 3.07 7.78
CA GLU A 57 8.22 4.49 7.72
C GLU A 57 7.05 5.39 8.17
N LEU A 58 5.82 5.05 7.77
CA LEU A 58 4.63 5.80 8.13
C LEU A 58 4.41 5.80 9.65
N MET A 59 4.47 4.62 10.28
CA MET A 59 4.24 4.48 11.73
C MET A 59 5.13 5.37 12.59
N LYS A 60 6.40 5.55 12.20
CA LYS A 60 7.35 6.40 12.95
C LYS A 60 6.96 7.87 12.96
N ARG A 61 6.06 8.29 12.08
CA ARG A 61 5.59 9.67 11.87
C ARG A 61 4.20 9.94 12.43
N LEU A 62 3.49 8.89 12.86
CA LEU A 62 2.17 9.07 13.46
C LEU A 62 2.29 9.54 14.92
N GLU A 63 1.48 10.54 15.29
CA GLU A 63 1.49 11.21 16.60
C GLU A 63 0.49 10.60 17.58
N PHE A 64 -0.09 9.45 17.26
CA PHE A 64 -1.05 8.73 18.09
C PHE A 64 -0.71 7.24 18.20
N ASN A 65 -1.22 6.59 19.23
CA ASN A 65 -1.09 5.14 19.37
C ASN A 65 -1.94 4.44 18.32
N CYS A 66 -1.36 3.55 17.53
CA CYS A 66 -2.07 2.79 16.51
C CYS A 66 -1.93 1.29 16.73
N GLN A 67 -2.99 0.58 16.38
CA GLN A 67 -2.98 -0.87 16.26
C GLN A 67 -2.63 -1.23 14.83
N ILE A 68 -1.74 -2.22 14.66
CA ILE A 68 -1.34 -2.72 13.34
C ILE A 68 -1.87 -4.13 13.19
N VAL A 69 -2.43 -4.38 12.01
CA VAL A 69 -2.88 -5.70 11.57
C VAL A 69 -2.36 -5.91 10.15
N SER A 70 -2.09 -7.15 9.78
CA SER A 70 -1.64 -7.48 8.44
C SER A 70 -2.61 -8.40 7.74
N ILE A 71 -2.70 -8.24 6.42
CA ILE A 71 -3.42 -9.13 5.53
C ILE A 71 -2.53 -9.47 4.33
N LYS A 72 -2.61 -10.69 3.84
CA LYS A 72 -1.98 -11.07 2.58
C LYS A 72 -3.04 -11.60 1.64
N LEU A 73 -3.16 -10.94 0.49
CA LEU A 73 -4.02 -11.38 -0.60
C LEU A 73 -3.17 -12.10 -1.65
N THR A 74 -3.73 -13.15 -2.24
CA THR A 74 -3.11 -13.84 -3.39
C THR A 74 -4.08 -13.81 -4.54
N SER A 75 -3.62 -13.26 -5.68
CA SER A 75 -4.31 -13.46 -6.95
C SER A 75 -4.08 -14.90 -7.41
N TYR A 76 -5.15 -15.64 -7.65
CA TYR A 76 -5.06 -16.95 -8.27
C TYR A 76 -5.04 -16.78 -9.79
N GLU A 77 -3.91 -17.03 -10.43
CA GLU A 77 -3.85 -17.38 -11.84
C GLU A 77 -4.21 -18.85 -12.00
N GLY A 78 -5.50 -19.15 -11.94
CA GLY A 78 -6.02 -20.49 -12.15
C GLY A 78 -7.06 -20.46 -13.26
N THR A 79 -7.12 -21.52 -14.08
CA THR A 79 -7.92 -21.72 -15.29
C THR A 79 -9.45 -21.69 -15.11
N SER A 80 -9.97 -21.08 -14.05
CA SER A 80 -11.40 -20.84 -13.87
C SER A 80 -11.66 -19.37 -13.53
N THR A 81 -12.31 -18.72 -14.47
CA THR A 81 -12.70 -17.31 -14.59
C THR A 81 -13.64 -16.82 -13.47
N THR A 82 -13.23 -16.75 -12.22
CA THR A 82 -14.04 -16.09 -11.20
C THR A 82 -13.38 -14.88 -10.55
N GLY A 83 -12.15 -14.50 -10.93
CA GLY A 83 -11.52 -13.24 -10.49
C GLY A 83 -11.52 -12.96 -8.99
N LYS A 84 -11.77 -13.98 -8.15
CA LYS A 84 -11.79 -13.81 -6.70
C LYS A 84 -10.39 -14.00 -6.14
N VAL A 85 -9.85 -12.94 -5.59
CA VAL A 85 -8.66 -12.97 -4.74
C VAL A 85 -9.02 -13.73 -3.46
N ARG A 86 -8.16 -14.62 -2.97
CA ARG A 86 -8.37 -15.30 -1.68
C ARG A 86 -7.42 -14.73 -0.65
N GLU A 87 -7.91 -14.53 0.57
CA GLU A 87 -7.07 -14.30 1.73
C GLU A 87 -6.07 -15.45 1.88
N ALA A 88 -4.78 -15.20 1.61
CA ALA A 88 -3.72 -16.17 1.92
C ALA A 88 -3.36 -16.13 3.41
N MET A 89 -3.52 -14.98 4.04
CA MET A 89 -3.44 -14.76 5.47
C MET A 89 -4.53 -13.76 5.84
N GLY A 90 -5.58 -14.25 6.50
CA GLY A 90 -6.77 -13.48 6.80
C GLY A 90 -6.60 -12.46 7.91
N LEU A 91 -7.53 -11.54 7.96
CA LEU A 91 -7.66 -10.57 9.04
C LEU A 91 -8.02 -11.29 10.35
N THR A 92 -7.05 -11.42 11.26
CA THR A 92 -7.21 -12.16 12.52
C THR A 92 -7.75 -11.31 13.67
N SER A 93 -7.68 -9.98 13.55
CA SER A 93 -8.16 -9.04 14.57
C SER A 93 -9.62 -8.67 14.34
N ASP A 94 -10.34 -8.44 15.43
CA ASP A 94 -11.69 -7.90 15.37
C ASP A 94 -11.65 -6.43 14.95
N VAL A 95 -12.34 -6.12 13.86
CA VAL A 95 -12.48 -4.76 13.31
C VAL A 95 -13.89 -4.21 13.46
N THR A 96 -14.78 -4.94 14.14
CA THR A 96 -16.18 -4.55 14.31
C THR A 96 -16.30 -3.17 14.98
N GLY A 97 -16.99 -2.26 14.33
CA GLY A 97 -17.16 -0.88 14.79
C GLY A 97 -15.91 0.00 14.74
N ARG A 98 -14.77 -0.53 14.27
CA ARG A 98 -13.49 0.19 14.23
C ARG A 98 -13.28 0.91 12.89
N ARG A 99 -12.56 2.02 12.94
CA ARG A 99 -12.01 2.69 11.74
C ARG A 99 -10.74 1.99 11.32
N VAL A 100 -10.56 1.78 10.01
CA VAL A 100 -9.40 1.09 9.44
C VAL A 100 -8.77 1.97 8.36
N ILE A 101 -7.45 2.10 8.36
CA ILE A 101 -6.69 2.67 7.25
C ILE A 101 -5.98 1.51 6.55
N ILE A 102 -6.37 1.22 5.31
CA ILE A 102 -5.69 0.28 4.43
C ILE A 102 -4.38 0.93 3.98
N VAL A 103 -3.24 0.28 4.23
CA VAL A 103 -1.91 0.76 3.84
C VAL A 103 -1.36 -0.14 2.75
N GLU A 104 -1.25 0.43 1.55
CA GLU A 104 -0.78 -0.22 0.31
C GLU A 104 0.53 0.39 -0.19
N ASP A 105 1.34 -0.40 -0.85
CA ASP A 105 2.54 0.07 -1.56
C ASP A 105 2.16 0.82 -2.84
N ILE A 106 1.27 0.24 -3.64
CA ILE A 106 0.84 0.81 -4.91
C ILE A 106 -0.63 0.50 -5.21
N VAL A 107 -1.35 1.51 -5.66
CA VAL A 107 -2.68 1.35 -6.26
C VAL A 107 -2.55 1.51 -7.78
N ASP A 108 -2.76 0.41 -8.48
CA ASP A 108 -2.78 0.32 -9.94
C ASP A 108 -4.23 0.25 -10.44
N SER A 109 -4.74 -0.91 -10.82
CA SER A 109 -6.15 -1.08 -11.28
C SER A 109 -7.19 -0.87 -10.17
N GLY A 110 -6.81 -0.99 -8.91
CA GLY A 110 -7.66 -0.85 -7.73
C GLY A 110 -8.50 -2.09 -7.38
N ASN A 111 -8.26 -3.24 -8.01
CA ASN A 111 -9.01 -4.45 -7.70
C ASN A 111 -8.82 -4.89 -6.25
N THR A 112 -7.57 -4.86 -5.76
CA THR A 112 -7.22 -5.14 -4.35
C THR A 112 -8.00 -4.24 -3.39
N ILE A 113 -8.12 -2.96 -3.71
CA ILE A 113 -8.84 -1.98 -2.87
C ILE A 113 -10.32 -2.31 -2.76
N VAL A 114 -10.97 -2.63 -3.88
CA VAL A 114 -12.39 -3.03 -3.88
C VAL A 114 -12.61 -4.21 -2.94
N GLU A 115 -11.80 -5.25 -3.07
CA GLU A 115 -11.91 -6.46 -2.28
C GLU A 115 -11.63 -6.22 -0.79
N LEU A 116 -10.59 -5.46 -0.45
CA LEU A 116 -10.30 -5.12 0.93
C LEU A 116 -11.44 -4.35 1.59
N LYS A 117 -12.07 -3.42 0.87
CA LYS A 117 -13.25 -2.70 1.38
C LYS A 117 -14.43 -3.64 1.60
N GLU A 118 -14.67 -4.59 0.70
CA GLU A 118 -15.72 -5.61 0.87
C GLU A 118 -15.45 -6.51 2.09
N ILE A 119 -14.22 -6.97 2.27
CA ILE A 119 -13.80 -7.77 3.44
C ILE A 119 -14.03 -6.99 4.72
N LEU A 120 -13.56 -5.74 4.81
CA LEU A 120 -13.72 -4.92 6.00
C LEU A 120 -15.19 -4.62 6.31
N ALA A 121 -15.99 -4.30 5.30
CA ALA A 121 -17.42 -4.08 5.45
C ALA A 121 -18.12 -5.35 5.96
N SER A 122 -17.79 -6.53 5.41
CA SER A 122 -18.37 -7.80 5.84
C SER A 122 -18.00 -8.17 7.28
N LYS A 123 -16.86 -7.69 7.77
CA LYS A 123 -16.38 -7.85 9.15
C LYS A 123 -16.85 -6.72 10.10
N GLY A 124 -17.71 -5.83 9.62
CA GLY A 124 -18.35 -4.81 10.44
C GLY A 124 -17.47 -3.60 10.79
N ALA A 125 -16.41 -3.31 10.03
CA ALA A 125 -15.67 -2.07 10.18
C ALA A 125 -16.58 -0.86 9.97
N SER A 126 -16.48 0.17 10.83
CA SER A 126 -17.33 1.36 10.73
C SER A 126 -16.95 2.29 9.60
N GLU A 127 -15.67 2.34 9.29
CA GLU A 127 -15.09 3.16 8.22
C GLU A 127 -13.82 2.50 7.70
N SER A 128 -13.56 2.58 6.39
CA SER A 128 -12.27 2.20 5.81
C SER A 128 -11.77 3.31 4.89
N ARG A 129 -10.57 3.83 5.19
CA ARG A 129 -9.81 4.78 4.37
C ARG A 129 -8.65 4.08 3.68
N ILE A 130 -8.17 4.66 2.60
CA ILE A 130 -7.10 4.09 1.77
C ILE A 130 -5.90 5.03 1.82
N CYS A 131 -4.75 4.47 2.18
CA CYS A 131 -3.46 5.12 2.19
C CYS A 131 -2.51 4.33 1.28
N THR A 132 -2.01 4.96 0.22
CA THR A 132 -1.05 4.32 -0.68
C THR A 132 0.22 5.14 -0.83
N MET A 133 1.37 4.46 -0.91
CA MET A 133 2.62 5.15 -1.23
C MET A 133 2.62 5.65 -2.67
N LEU A 134 2.14 4.81 -3.60
CA LEU A 134 2.13 5.10 -5.03
C LEU A 134 0.72 4.92 -5.61
N LEU A 135 0.34 5.84 -6.49
CA LEU A 135 -0.88 5.75 -7.29
C LEU A 135 -0.55 5.86 -8.76
N LYS A 136 -1.12 4.98 -9.59
CA LYS A 136 -1.12 5.09 -11.05
C LYS A 136 -2.47 5.62 -11.53
N PRO A 137 -2.66 6.94 -11.67
CA PRO A 137 -3.97 7.52 -11.97
C PRO A 137 -4.51 7.08 -13.35
N ASP A 138 -3.62 6.83 -14.32
CA ASP A 138 -4.03 6.36 -15.66
C ASP A 138 -4.56 4.92 -15.67
N ALA A 139 -4.13 4.09 -14.72
CA ALA A 139 -4.58 2.70 -14.57
C ALA A 139 -5.80 2.58 -13.64
N TYR A 140 -5.90 3.46 -12.65
CA TYR A 140 -6.97 3.44 -11.66
C TYR A 140 -8.31 3.88 -12.27
N LYS A 141 -9.29 2.96 -12.33
CA LYS A 141 -10.59 3.21 -12.96
C LYS A 141 -11.77 2.89 -12.02
N LYS A 142 -11.54 2.89 -10.71
CA LYS A 142 -12.58 2.64 -9.71
C LYS A 142 -13.19 3.96 -9.22
N ASP A 143 -14.47 3.92 -8.91
CA ASP A 143 -15.19 5.05 -8.27
C ASP A 143 -15.06 4.95 -6.73
N ILE A 144 -13.82 4.86 -6.26
CA ILE A 144 -13.49 4.83 -4.83
C ILE A 144 -12.37 5.84 -4.63
N ALA A 145 -12.60 6.82 -3.76
CA ALA A 145 -11.57 7.80 -3.43
C ALA A 145 -10.40 7.15 -2.70
N ILE A 146 -9.17 7.56 -3.06
CA ILE A 146 -7.95 7.25 -2.32
C ILE A 146 -7.69 8.41 -1.36
N ASP A 147 -7.78 8.18 -0.06
CA ASP A 147 -7.80 9.24 0.96
C ASP A 147 -6.42 9.89 1.14
N TYR A 148 -5.37 9.06 1.12
CA TYR A 148 -4.00 9.50 1.32
C TYR A 148 -3.10 8.92 0.24
N VAL A 149 -2.53 9.78 -0.60
CA VAL A 149 -1.61 9.41 -1.70
C VAL A 149 -0.25 10.03 -1.43
N GLY A 150 0.79 9.20 -1.43
CA GLY A 150 2.19 9.66 -1.34
C GLY A 150 2.62 10.32 -2.65
N LEU A 151 2.72 9.55 -3.71
CA LEU A 151 3.16 10.01 -5.03
C LEU A 151 2.27 9.43 -6.13
N GLU A 152 1.97 10.25 -7.14
CA GLU A 152 1.40 9.78 -8.40
C GLU A 152 2.52 9.46 -9.39
N ILE A 153 2.39 8.34 -10.10
CA ILE A 153 3.40 7.85 -11.05
C ILE A 153 2.74 7.36 -12.35
N PRO A 154 3.48 7.34 -13.46
CA PRO A 154 3.03 6.74 -14.71
C PRO A 154 2.92 5.20 -14.62
N ASN A 155 2.44 4.55 -15.70
CA ASN A 155 2.23 3.11 -15.76
C ASN A 155 3.52 2.29 -15.97
N ASP A 156 4.64 2.77 -15.48
CA ASP A 156 5.93 2.07 -15.62
C ASP A 156 6.02 0.84 -14.71
N PHE A 157 6.88 -0.10 -15.10
CA PHE A 157 7.24 -1.23 -14.24
C PHE A 157 8.35 -0.83 -13.29
N ILE A 158 8.07 -0.89 -12.00
CA ILE A 158 8.95 -0.38 -10.94
C ILE A 158 9.21 -1.43 -9.86
N VAL A 159 10.34 -1.29 -9.16
CA VAL A 159 10.79 -2.14 -8.05
C VAL A 159 11.44 -1.28 -6.96
N GLY A 160 11.60 -1.86 -5.78
CA GLY A 160 12.23 -1.17 -4.64
C GLY A 160 11.21 -0.60 -3.66
N PHE A 161 11.66 -0.23 -2.48
CA PHE A 161 10.84 0.27 -1.38
C PHE A 161 9.60 -0.59 -1.10
N GLY A 162 9.79 -1.92 -1.01
CA GLY A 162 8.72 -2.90 -0.81
C GLY A 162 8.25 -3.61 -2.07
N LEU A 163 8.33 -2.94 -3.23
CA LEU A 163 7.96 -3.50 -4.53
C LEU A 163 9.03 -4.48 -5.04
N ASP A 164 8.61 -5.50 -5.79
CA ASP A 164 9.50 -6.57 -6.25
C ASP A 164 9.43 -6.85 -7.75
N TYR A 165 10.48 -7.52 -8.20
CA TYR A 165 10.49 -8.30 -9.41
C TYR A 165 10.82 -9.75 -9.06
N ASP A 166 9.84 -10.64 -9.19
CA ASP A 166 9.95 -12.06 -8.90
C ASP A 166 10.56 -12.33 -7.50
N GLU A 167 9.99 -11.65 -6.49
CA GLU A 167 10.33 -11.63 -5.06
C GLU A 167 11.65 -10.94 -4.68
N TYR A 168 12.39 -10.37 -5.63
CA TYR A 168 13.63 -9.63 -5.40
C TYR A 168 13.42 -8.11 -5.47
N GLY A 169 14.25 -7.35 -4.73
CA GLY A 169 14.27 -5.90 -4.78
C GLY A 169 13.50 -5.18 -3.68
N ARG A 170 12.66 -5.85 -2.88
CA ARG A 170 11.85 -5.21 -1.82
C ARG A 170 12.68 -4.44 -0.80
N ASN A 171 13.90 -4.87 -0.54
CA ASN A 171 14.83 -4.27 0.44
C ASN A 171 15.58 -3.03 -0.07
N LEU A 172 15.45 -2.69 -1.35
CA LEU A 172 16.06 -1.48 -1.90
C LEU A 172 15.38 -0.25 -1.31
N LYS A 173 16.19 0.76 -0.92
CA LYS A 173 15.65 1.97 -0.29
C LYS A 173 14.98 2.92 -1.28
N ASP A 174 15.50 2.99 -2.51
CA ASP A 174 14.98 3.81 -3.60
C ASP A 174 13.96 3.01 -4.42
N ILE A 175 13.17 3.70 -5.24
CA ILE A 175 12.34 3.08 -6.27
C ILE A 175 13.05 3.20 -7.62
N TYR A 176 13.10 2.10 -8.33
CA TYR A 176 13.75 1.96 -9.63
C TYR A 176 12.73 1.61 -10.70
N VAL A 177 12.95 2.08 -11.91
CA VAL A 177 12.15 1.78 -13.10
C VAL A 177 12.93 0.90 -14.05
N LEU A 178 12.25 0.01 -14.76
CA LEU A 178 12.83 -0.83 -15.79
C LEU A 178 13.58 0.04 -16.82
N ASP A 179 14.84 -0.31 -17.07
CA ASP A 179 15.69 0.38 -18.04
C ASP A 179 15.67 -0.44 -19.34
N GLU A 180 14.90 0.01 -20.32
CA GLU A 180 14.76 -0.62 -21.63
C GLU A 180 15.99 -0.41 -22.53
#